data_1f33f7fd5a94888ceeb5d02d6f4f3299
#
_entry.id   1f33f7fd5a94888ceeb5d02d6f4f3299
#
_cell.length_a   1.000
_cell.length_b   1.000
_cell.length_c   1.000
_cell.angle_alpha   90.00
_cell.angle_beta   90.00
_cell.angle_gamma   90.00
#
_symmetry.space_group_name_H-M   'P 1'
#
loop_
_entity.id
_entity.type
_entity.pdbx_description
1 polymer ?
#
loop_
_entity_poly.entity_id
_entity_poly.type
_entity_poly.pdbx_seq_one_letter_code
_entity_poly.pdbx_strand_id
1 'polypeptide(L)'
;MNKRGIVVFVIGFILIGISLSLAASVIPSTLNGPDDLSLASLFEGVFDEISDDIQIMPGDTIYVSYGVFSQNVPFLWGIQILDYTQGDELSINISNIFGDNYGEFVQTEPILFESLDVSQPDTLNFEIQNTGTRDVLVVTMFSEDPENSDIFTDSNSPVNNMIFPLIVSGMLLIIGIIIFIIGVIILLVDLKNYQTAKRKF
;
A
#
# COMPACT_ATOMS: atom_id res chain seq x y z
N MET A 1 27.52 -16.23 -35.68
CA MET A 1 26.62 -15.41 -34.86
C MET A 1 26.82 -15.82 -33.40
N ASN A 2 27.27 -14.90 -32.54
CA ASN A 2 27.47 -15.21 -31.12
C ASN A 2 26.11 -15.47 -30.45
N LYS A 3 25.97 -16.62 -29.78
CA LYS A 3 24.72 -16.99 -29.11
C LYS A 3 24.49 -16.23 -27.78
N ARG A 4 25.49 -15.42 -27.37
CA ARG A 4 25.45 -14.71 -26.06
C ARG A 4 24.28 -13.75 -25.92
N GLY A 5 24.01 -12.94 -26.94
CA GLY A 5 22.89 -12.00 -26.92
C GLY A 5 21.53 -12.69 -26.81
N ILE A 6 21.35 -13.82 -27.49
CA ILE A 6 20.12 -14.62 -27.42
C ILE A 6 19.90 -15.18 -26.02
N VAL A 7 20.98 -15.70 -25.39
CA VAL A 7 20.87 -16.27 -24.02
C VAL A 7 20.46 -15.21 -23.02
N VAL A 8 21.11 -14.03 -23.04
CA VAL A 8 20.79 -12.91 -22.13
C VAL A 8 19.35 -12.42 -22.35
N PHE A 9 18.93 -12.26 -23.60
CA PHE A 9 17.57 -11.88 -23.96
C PHE A 9 16.53 -12.88 -23.40
N VAL A 10 16.74 -14.18 -23.58
CA VAL A 10 15.84 -15.24 -23.09
C VAL A 10 15.77 -15.25 -21.57
N ILE A 11 16.91 -15.06 -20.87
CA ILE A 11 16.92 -14.96 -19.40
C ILE A 11 16.08 -13.78 -18.93
N GLY A 12 16.25 -12.60 -19.52
CA GLY A 12 15.43 -11.41 -19.18
C GLY A 12 13.94 -11.66 -19.40
N PHE A 13 13.57 -12.30 -20.52
CA PHE A 13 12.18 -12.63 -20.83
C PHE A 13 11.58 -13.63 -19.83
N ILE A 14 12.33 -14.65 -19.43
CA ILE A 14 11.88 -15.62 -18.41
C ILE A 14 11.65 -14.94 -17.06
N LEU A 15 12.56 -14.05 -16.64
CA LEU A 15 12.41 -13.31 -15.37
C LEU A 15 11.16 -12.44 -15.37
N ILE A 16 10.85 -11.74 -16.46
CA ILE A 16 9.62 -10.98 -16.62
C ILE A 16 8.40 -11.91 -16.49
N GLY A 17 8.43 -13.06 -17.16
CA GLY A 17 7.34 -14.05 -17.10
C GLY A 17 7.10 -14.59 -15.68
N ILE A 18 8.18 -14.92 -14.95
CA ILE A 18 8.09 -15.36 -13.56
C ILE A 18 7.52 -14.25 -12.67
N SER A 19 7.99 -13.00 -12.83
CA SER A 19 7.50 -11.86 -12.09
C SER A 19 5.98 -11.66 -12.28
N LEU A 20 5.53 -11.63 -13.53
CA LEU A 20 4.10 -11.46 -13.83
C LEU A 20 3.24 -12.63 -13.29
N SER A 21 3.76 -13.86 -13.36
CA SER A 21 3.08 -15.02 -12.80
C SER A 21 2.97 -14.94 -11.28
N LEU A 22 4.03 -14.47 -10.61
CA LEU A 22 4.04 -14.27 -9.16
C LEU A 22 3.06 -13.15 -8.75
N ALA A 23 3.06 -12.02 -9.47
CA ALA A 23 2.11 -10.94 -9.22
C ALA A 23 0.66 -11.41 -9.39
N ALA A 24 0.38 -12.16 -10.45
CA ALA A 24 -0.97 -12.68 -10.71
C ALA A 24 -1.43 -13.72 -9.67
N SER A 25 -0.51 -14.44 -9.02
CA SER A 25 -0.86 -15.43 -7.98
C SER A 25 -1.25 -14.80 -6.66
N VAL A 26 -0.88 -13.55 -6.44
CA VAL A 26 -1.14 -12.80 -5.18
C VAL A 26 -2.44 -12.00 -5.27
N ILE A 27 -2.86 -11.61 -6.47
CA ILE A 27 -4.12 -10.89 -6.66
C ILE A 27 -5.27 -11.88 -6.42
N PRO A 28 -6.09 -11.70 -5.37
CA PRO A 28 -7.20 -12.61 -5.11
C PRO A 28 -8.14 -12.68 -6.31
N SER A 29 -8.51 -13.89 -6.72
CA SER A 29 -9.48 -14.12 -7.80
C SER A 29 -10.91 -13.68 -7.43
N THR A 30 -11.10 -13.22 -6.20
CA THR A 30 -12.36 -12.71 -5.64
C THR A 30 -12.57 -11.23 -5.88
N LEU A 31 -11.57 -10.52 -6.44
CA LEU A 31 -11.73 -9.09 -6.79
C LEU A 31 -12.67 -8.96 -7.99
N ASN A 32 -13.95 -8.84 -7.71
CA ASN A 32 -15.00 -8.69 -8.72
C ASN A 32 -15.18 -7.24 -9.22
N GLY A 33 -14.39 -6.29 -8.69
CA GLY A 33 -14.46 -4.88 -9.08
C GLY A 33 -13.33 -4.03 -8.51
N PRO A 34 -13.13 -2.82 -9.04
CA PRO A 34 -12.18 -1.87 -8.48
C PRO A 34 -12.53 -1.40 -7.05
N ASP A 35 -13.79 -1.59 -6.64
CA ASP A 35 -14.29 -1.18 -5.33
C ASP A 35 -13.88 -2.15 -4.19
N ASP A 36 -13.44 -3.39 -4.53
CA ASP A 36 -13.02 -4.39 -3.55
C ASP A 36 -11.54 -4.24 -3.10
N LEU A 37 -10.78 -3.37 -3.75
CA LEU A 37 -9.40 -3.04 -3.36
C LEU A 37 -9.39 -1.82 -2.43
N SER A 38 -10.00 -1.92 -1.27
CA SER A 38 -9.74 -0.93 -0.23
C SER A 38 -8.32 -1.15 0.31
N LEU A 39 -7.56 -0.08 0.53
CA LEU A 39 -6.27 -0.19 1.23
C LEU A 39 -6.44 -0.80 2.62
N ALA A 40 -7.58 -0.57 3.27
CA ALA A 40 -7.95 -1.22 4.51
C ALA A 40 -7.89 -2.75 4.40
N SER A 41 -8.40 -3.35 3.31
CA SER A 41 -8.32 -4.81 3.09
C SER A 41 -6.90 -5.32 2.82
N LEU A 42 -6.01 -4.48 2.27
CA LEU A 42 -4.60 -4.82 2.08
C LEU A 42 -3.81 -4.76 3.39
N PHE A 43 -4.25 -3.94 4.32
CA PHE A 43 -3.65 -3.74 5.63
C PHE A 43 -4.41 -4.47 6.75
N GLU A 44 -5.40 -5.31 6.41
CA GLU A 44 -6.04 -6.20 7.37
C GLU A 44 -4.99 -7.04 8.09
N GLY A 45 -4.93 -6.92 9.43
CA GLY A 45 -3.90 -7.52 10.29
C GLY A 45 -2.68 -6.61 10.56
N VAL A 46 -2.51 -5.46 9.89
CA VAL A 46 -1.61 -4.37 10.34
C VAL A 46 -2.30 -3.55 11.42
N PHE A 47 -3.61 -3.41 11.27
CA PHE A 47 -4.44 -2.68 12.20
C PHE A 47 -5.19 -3.65 13.11
N ASP A 48 -5.21 -3.33 14.41
CA ASP A 48 -5.95 -4.09 15.43
C ASP A 48 -7.45 -3.92 15.25
N GLU A 49 -7.87 -2.75 14.75
CA GLU A 49 -9.26 -2.43 14.47
C GLU A 49 -9.39 -1.62 13.18
N ILE A 50 -10.34 -2.04 12.34
CA ILE A 50 -10.75 -1.32 11.13
C ILE A 50 -12.27 -1.18 11.20
N SER A 51 -12.78 0.05 11.06
CA SER A 51 -14.24 0.30 11.07
C SER A 51 -14.91 -0.22 9.81
N ASP A 52 -16.22 -0.43 9.90
CA ASP A 52 -17.08 -0.46 8.71
C ASP A 52 -17.05 0.90 7.98
N ASP A 53 -17.58 0.93 6.75
CA ASP A 53 -17.72 2.14 5.96
C ASP A 53 -18.69 3.12 6.64
N ILE A 54 -18.25 4.35 6.88
CA ILE A 54 -19.03 5.39 7.54
C ILE A 54 -19.25 6.54 6.55
N GLN A 55 -20.50 6.85 6.26
CA GLN A 55 -20.86 8.01 5.43
C GLN A 55 -20.95 9.27 6.26
N ILE A 56 -20.28 10.36 5.83
CA ILE A 56 -20.31 11.66 6.48
C ILE A 56 -20.80 12.71 5.47
N MET A 57 -21.96 13.33 5.75
CA MET A 57 -22.51 14.40 4.92
C MET A 57 -21.73 15.72 5.12
N PRO A 58 -21.76 16.66 4.17
CA PRO A 58 -21.14 17.98 4.34
C PRO A 58 -21.61 18.68 5.59
N GLY A 59 -20.65 19.11 6.43
CA GLY A 59 -20.91 19.78 7.70
C GLY A 59 -21.22 18.86 8.87
N ASP A 60 -21.47 17.56 8.64
CA ASP A 60 -21.72 16.60 9.70
C ASP A 60 -20.42 16.18 10.39
N THR A 61 -20.56 15.74 11.63
CA THR A 61 -19.46 15.25 12.48
C THR A 61 -19.81 13.86 12.99
N ILE A 62 -18.84 12.95 12.93
CA ILE A 62 -18.93 11.64 13.58
C ILE A 62 -17.92 11.56 14.71
N TYR A 63 -18.17 10.63 15.63
CA TYR A 63 -17.30 10.35 16.77
C TYR A 63 -16.93 8.86 16.74
N VAL A 64 -15.62 8.60 16.70
CA VAL A 64 -15.08 7.24 16.81
C VAL A 64 -14.19 7.20 18.03
N SER A 65 -14.29 6.17 18.86
CA SER A 65 -13.48 6.03 20.07
C SER A 65 -12.67 4.75 20.02
N TYR A 66 -11.41 4.83 20.43
CA TYR A 66 -10.51 3.67 20.54
C TYR A 66 -9.86 3.65 21.93
N GLY A 67 -9.84 2.46 22.54
CA GLY A 67 -9.18 2.24 23.84
C GLY A 67 -7.74 1.79 23.63
N VAL A 68 -6.76 2.61 24.03
CA VAL A 68 -5.34 2.24 24.07
C VAL A 68 -5.05 1.58 25.40
N PHE A 69 -4.57 0.36 25.40
CA PHE A 69 -4.32 -0.45 26.61
C PHE A 69 -2.84 -0.53 26.98
N SER A 70 -1.94 -0.30 26.04
CA SER A 70 -0.50 -0.38 26.23
C SER A 70 0.08 0.93 26.78
N GLN A 71 1.27 0.86 27.39
CA GLN A 71 1.97 2.02 27.95
C GLN A 71 3.23 2.33 27.13
N ASN A 72 3.46 3.60 26.86
CA ASN A 72 4.66 4.08 26.17
C ASN A 72 4.91 3.38 24.82
N VAL A 73 3.85 3.11 24.08
CA VAL A 73 3.90 2.55 22.73
C VAL A 73 3.41 3.58 21.72
N PRO A 74 3.93 3.56 20.50
CA PRO A 74 3.35 4.34 19.42
C PRO A 74 1.95 3.80 19.10
N PHE A 75 1.01 4.71 18.98
CA PHE A 75 -0.34 4.42 18.51
C PHE A 75 -0.50 4.95 17.09
N LEU A 76 -0.66 4.05 16.13
CA LEU A 76 -0.89 4.37 14.74
C LEU A 76 -2.41 4.46 14.49
N TRP A 77 -2.83 5.53 13.84
CA TRP A 77 -4.20 5.67 13.37
C TRP A 77 -4.23 6.16 11.93
N GLY A 78 -5.29 5.86 11.23
CA GLY A 78 -5.49 6.31 9.86
C GLY A 78 -6.94 6.47 9.50
N ILE A 79 -7.18 7.31 8.49
CA ILE A 79 -8.50 7.50 7.87
C ILE A 79 -8.32 7.40 6.35
N GLN A 80 -9.13 6.56 5.73
CA GLN A 80 -9.23 6.45 4.27
C GLN A 80 -10.58 7.01 3.81
N ILE A 81 -10.56 7.88 2.80
CA ILE A 81 -11.75 8.28 2.03
C ILE A 81 -11.84 7.32 0.84
N LEU A 82 -12.85 6.43 0.82
CA LEU A 82 -12.95 5.35 -0.17
C LEU A 82 -13.25 5.88 -1.58
N ASP A 83 -14.09 6.89 -1.68
CA ASP A 83 -14.55 7.50 -2.94
C ASP A 83 -13.96 8.89 -3.16
N TYR A 84 -12.70 9.10 -2.73
CA TYR A 84 -12.02 10.38 -2.74
C TYR A 84 -12.12 11.11 -4.09
N THR A 85 -12.46 12.39 -4.00
CA THR A 85 -12.45 13.32 -5.12
C THR A 85 -11.73 14.60 -4.72
N GLN A 86 -11.00 15.20 -5.64
CA GLN A 86 -10.27 16.44 -5.36
C GLN A 86 -11.21 17.52 -4.82
N GLY A 87 -10.92 18.04 -3.65
CA GLY A 87 -11.73 19.00 -2.91
C GLY A 87 -12.47 18.42 -1.71
N ASP A 88 -12.37 17.10 -1.48
CA ASP A 88 -12.80 16.50 -0.23
C ASP A 88 -11.87 16.92 0.88
N GLU A 89 -12.45 17.23 2.03
CA GLU A 89 -11.72 17.70 3.19
C GLU A 89 -12.38 17.21 4.47
N LEU A 90 -11.56 16.63 5.36
CA LEU A 90 -11.96 16.26 6.71
C LEU A 90 -11.16 17.04 7.73
N SER A 91 -11.81 17.52 8.77
CA SER A 91 -11.19 18.03 10.00
C SER A 91 -11.27 16.96 11.07
N ILE A 92 -10.13 16.62 11.66
CA ILE A 92 -10.01 15.57 12.69
C ILE A 92 -9.47 16.21 13.96
N ASN A 93 -10.21 16.07 15.06
CA ASN A 93 -9.75 16.48 16.38
C ASN A 93 -9.70 15.27 17.31
N ILE A 94 -8.55 15.08 17.97
CA ILE A 94 -8.33 13.92 18.83
C ILE A 94 -8.19 14.39 20.28
N SER A 95 -9.04 13.84 21.15
CA SER A 95 -9.01 14.12 22.59
C SER A 95 -9.25 12.85 23.39
N ASN A 96 -8.92 12.87 24.68
CA ASN A 96 -9.32 11.81 25.59
C ASN A 96 -10.65 12.12 26.30
N ILE A 97 -11.10 11.17 27.12
CA ILE A 97 -12.34 11.33 27.92
C ILE A 97 -12.25 12.46 28.97
N PHE A 98 -11.06 12.94 29.29
CA PHE A 98 -10.84 14.04 30.23
C PHE A 98 -10.77 15.40 29.52
N GLY A 99 -10.75 15.42 28.19
CA GLY A 99 -10.65 16.62 27.35
C GLY A 99 -9.22 17.06 27.05
N ASP A 100 -8.21 16.24 27.35
CA ASP A 100 -6.84 16.51 26.92
C ASP A 100 -6.76 16.36 25.39
N ASN A 101 -6.15 17.35 24.72
CA ASN A 101 -6.04 17.37 23.27
C ASN A 101 -4.76 16.63 22.81
N TYR A 102 -4.91 15.67 21.92
CA TYR A 102 -3.83 14.90 21.28
C TYR A 102 -3.46 15.44 19.89
N GLY A 103 -4.24 16.32 19.31
CA GLY A 103 -3.95 16.99 18.05
C GLY A 103 -5.16 17.32 17.21
N GLU A 104 -4.94 18.23 16.27
CA GLU A 104 -5.92 18.64 15.25
C GLU A 104 -5.26 18.41 13.89
N PHE A 105 -5.96 17.74 12.98
CA PHE A 105 -5.46 17.35 11.67
C PHE A 105 -6.46 17.74 10.59
N VAL A 106 -5.96 18.02 9.39
CA VAL A 106 -6.80 18.25 8.21
C VAL A 106 -6.38 17.26 7.13
N GLN A 107 -7.32 16.50 6.64
CA GLN A 107 -7.10 15.55 5.55
C GLN A 107 -7.67 16.11 4.25
N THR A 108 -6.80 16.29 3.26
CA THR A 108 -7.13 16.70 1.88
C THR A 108 -6.64 15.69 0.85
N GLU A 109 -6.24 14.50 1.31
CA GLU A 109 -5.72 13.39 0.51
C GLU A 109 -6.57 12.14 0.73
N PRO A 110 -6.54 11.15 -0.19
CA PRO A 110 -7.35 9.94 -0.05
C PRO A 110 -7.12 9.21 1.27
N ILE A 111 -5.89 9.31 1.82
CA ILE A 111 -5.49 8.57 3.02
C ILE A 111 -4.62 9.48 3.88
N LEU A 112 -4.90 9.48 5.17
CA LEU A 112 -4.08 10.07 6.20
C LEU A 112 -3.66 8.97 7.19
N PHE A 113 -2.36 8.90 7.50
CA PHE A 113 -1.82 8.10 8.60
C PHE A 113 -0.96 8.97 9.48
N GLU A 114 -1.16 8.85 10.79
CA GLU A 114 -0.38 9.57 11.79
C GLU A 114 -0.12 8.67 13.00
N SER A 115 0.93 9.00 13.74
CA SER A 115 1.30 8.29 14.96
C SER A 115 1.23 9.22 16.16
N LEU A 116 0.68 8.73 17.26
CA LEU A 116 0.60 9.43 18.54
C LEU A 116 1.40 8.66 19.60
N ASP A 117 2.10 9.41 20.44
CA ASP A 117 2.75 8.85 21.62
C ASP A 117 1.76 8.83 22.80
N VAL A 118 1.25 7.65 23.15
CA VAL A 118 0.35 7.48 24.28
C VAL A 118 1.16 6.91 25.47
N SER A 119 1.38 7.74 26.49
CA SER A 119 2.25 7.41 27.62
C SER A 119 1.61 6.47 28.64
N GLN A 120 0.29 6.40 28.70
CA GLN A 120 -0.50 5.57 29.61
C GLN A 120 -1.78 5.11 28.93
N PRO A 121 -2.42 4.01 29.41
CA PRO A 121 -3.70 3.57 28.89
C PRO A 121 -4.73 4.69 28.93
N ASP A 122 -5.40 4.92 27.82
CA ASP A 122 -6.37 6.02 27.64
C ASP A 122 -7.44 5.63 26.63
N THR A 123 -8.54 6.38 26.59
CA THR A 123 -9.54 6.26 25.54
C THR A 123 -9.48 7.52 24.70
N LEU A 124 -9.07 7.34 23.44
CA LEU A 124 -8.99 8.42 22.46
C LEU A 124 -10.31 8.54 21.72
N ASN A 125 -10.80 9.77 21.61
CA ASN A 125 -12.00 10.12 20.87
C ASN A 125 -11.59 10.92 19.65
N PHE A 126 -11.95 10.42 18.49
CA PHE A 126 -11.76 11.04 17.17
C PHE A 126 -13.05 11.73 16.77
N GLU A 127 -13.04 13.05 16.76
CA GLU A 127 -14.10 13.87 16.20
C GLU A 127 -13.73 14.16 14.75
N ILE A 128 -14.49 13.59 13.80
CA ILE A 128 -14.22 13.68 12.36
C ILE A 128 -15.35 14.44 11.70
N GLN A 129 -15.06 15.63 11.19
CA GLN A 129 -16.01 16.48 10.52
C GLN A 129 -15.72 16.54 9.02
N ASN A 130 -16.75 16.38 8.20
CA ASN A 130 -16.67 16.66 6.78
C ASN A 130 -16.79 18.16 6.54
N THR A 131 -15.66 18.83 6.24
CA THR A 131 -15.59 20.25 5.91
C THR A 131 -15.68 20.49 4.40
N GLY A 132 -15.71 19.41 3.60
CA GLY A 132 -15.91 19.44 2.16
C GLY A 132 -17.35 19.77 1.74
N THR A 133 -17.61 19.65 0.45
CA THR A 133 -18.89 20.06 -0.17
C THR A 133 -19.79 18.89 -0.60
N ARG A 134 -19.32 17.65 -0.48
CA ARG A 134 -20.06 16.43 -0.81
C ARG A 134 -19.95 15.39 0.30
N ASP A 135 -20.84 14.42 0.29
CA ASP A 135 -20.75 13.26 1.17
C ASP A 135 -19.45 12.47 0.87
N VAL A 136 -18.82 11.98 1.90
CA VAL A 136 -17.64 11.11 1.80
C VAL A 136 -17.91 9.80 2.53
N LEU A 137 -17.32 8.72 2.02
CA LEU A 137 -17.33 7.41 2.65
C LEU A 137 -15.97 7.16 3.26
N VAL A 138 -15.88 6.96 4.56
CA VAL A 138 -14.61 6.83 5.27
C VAL A 138 -14.50 5.51 6.03
N VAL A 139 -13.26 5.04 6.18
CA VAL A 139 -12.87 3.92 7.04
C VAL A 139 -11.80 4.43 8.00
N THR A 140 -11.94 4.14 9.28
CA THR A 140 -10.94 4.42 10.31
C THR A 140 -10.15 3.17 10.65
N MET A 141 -8.88 3.33 10.94
CA MET A 141 -7.93 2.24 11.20
C MET A 141 -7.09 2.58 12.42
N PHE A 142 -6.92 1.63 13.34
CA PHE A 142 -6.20 1.81 14.59
C PHE A 142 -5.27 0.65 14.85
N SER A 143 -4.05 0.93 15.34
CA SER A 143 -3.09 -0.09 15.78
C SER A 143 -2.26 0.40 16.97
N GLU A 144 -2.19 -0.43 18.02
CA GLU A 144 -1.25 -0.25 19.11
C GLU A 144 0.06 -0.97 18.79
N ASP A 145 1.19 -0.31 19.07
CA ASP A 145 2.53 -0.89 18.92
C ASP A 145 2.76 -1.56 17.55
N PRO A 146 2.55 -0.83 16.43
CA PRO A 146 2.63 -1.40 15.09
C PRO A 146 4.00 -2.02 14.76
N GLU A 147 5.07 -1.65 15.50
CA GLU A 147 6.40 -2.21 15.31
C GLU A 147 6.53 -3.64 15.86
N ASN A 148 5.76 -3.98 16.88
CA ASN A 148 5.75 -5.31 17.50
C ASN A 148 4.53 -6.16 17.11
N SER A 149 3.74 -5.71 16.15
CA SER A 149 2.62 -6.49 15.64
C SER A 149 3.13 -7.82 15.07
N ASP A 150 2.44 -8.94 15.37
CA ASP A 150 2.77 -10.28 14.86
C ASP A 150 2.70 -10.41 13.34
N ILE A 151 2.34 -9.33 12.67
CA ILE A 151 2.08 -9.26 11.25
C ILE A 151 3.30 -9.65 10.39
N PHE A 152 4.52 -9.36 10.86
CA PHE A 152 5.75 -9.72 10.16
C PHE A 152 6.22 -11.14 10.50
N THR A 153 5.73 -11.70 11.59
CA THR A 153 6.12 -13.02 12.08
C THR A 153 5.09 -14.10 11.78
N ASP A 154 3.82 -13.75 11.65
CA ASP A 154 2.76 -14.68 11.25
C ASP A 154 2.85 -15.01 9.76
N SER A 155 3.06 -16.29 9.45
CA SER A 155 3.09 -16.80 8.06
C SER A 155 1.76 -16.66 7.32
N ASN A 156 0.65 -16.43 8.02
CA ASN A 156 -0.68 -16.22 7.44
C ASN A 156 -1.04 -14.73 7.31
N SER A 157 -0.17 -13.83 7.74
CA SER A 157 -0.45 -12.39 7.65
C SER A 157 -0.61 -11.94 6.19
N PRO A 158 -1.47 -10.95 5.91
CA PRO A 158 -1.59 -10.33 4.59
C PRO A 158 -0.25 -9.77 4.08
N VAL A 159 0.61 -9.28 4.97
CA VAL A 159 1.95 -8.80 4.61
C VAL A 159 2.79 -9.93 3.99
N ASN A 160 2.83 -11.09 4.63
CA ASN A 160 3.60 -12.23 4.11
C ASN A 160 2.96 -12.86 2.88
N ASN A 161 1.62 -12.92 2.82
CA ASN A 161 0.91 -13.59 1.75
C ASN A 161 0.66 -12.71 0.51
N MET A 162 0.60 -11.39 0.66
CA MET A 162 0.30 -10.46 -0.44
C MET A 162 1.41 -9.44 -0.67
N ILE A 163 1.79 -8.68 0.35
CA ILE A 163 2.70 -7.53 0.18
C ILE A 163 4.11 -8.00 -0.15
N PHE A 164 4.64 -8.95 0.59
CA PHE A 164 6.01 -9.46 0.37
C PHE A 164 6.19 -10.10 -1.02
N PRO A 165 5.32 -11.00 -1.51
CA PRO A 165 5.40 -11.50 -2.88
C PRO A 165 5.26 -10.42 -3.95
N LEU A 166 4.43 -9.38 -3.72
CA LEU A 166 4.29 -8.25 -4.64
C LEU A 166 5.58 -7.43 -4.75
N ILE A 167 6.26 -7.17 -3.61
CA ILE A 167 7.56 -6.48 -3.59
C ILE A 167 8.60 -7.32 -4.35
N VAL A 168 8.67 -8.61 -4.08
CA VAL A 168 9.60 -9.54 -4.76
C VAL A 168 9.32 -9.58 -6.27
N SER A 169 8.05 -9.66 -6.65
CA SER A 169 7.63 -9.59 -8.05
C SER A 169 8.06 -8.29 -8.71
N GLY A 170 7.82 -7.14 -8.07
CA GLY A 170 8.25 -5.83 -8.59
C GLY A 170 9.76 -5.75 -8.81
N MET A 171 10.56 -6.22 -7.85
CA MET A 171 12.02 -6.27 -7.99
C MET A 171 12.45 -7.17 -9.15
N LEU A 172 11.87 -8.37 -9.27
CA LEU A 172 12.16 -9.29 -10.38
C LEU A 172 11.79 -8.69 -11.73
N LEU A 173 10.68 -7.93 -11.80
CA LEU A 173 10.26 -7.24 -13.02
C LEU A 173 11.31 -6.22 -13.47
N ILE A 174 11.77 -5.37 -12.56
CA ILE A 174 12.78 -4.35 -12.86
C ILE A 174 14.07 -5.00 -13.34
N ILE A 175 14.57 -6.02 -12.62
CA ILE A 175 15.78 -6.76 -12.99
C ILE A 175 15.59 -7.44 -14.36
N GLY A 176 14.44 -8.07 -14.59
CA GLY A 176 14.11 -8.74 -15.85
C GLY A 176 14.12 -7.77 -17.03
N ILE A 177 13.53 -6.58 -16.88
CA ILE A 177 13.52 -5.54 -17.93
C ILE A 177 14.94 -5.07 -18.23
N ILE A 178 15.77 -4.81 -17.21
CA ILE A 178 17.16 -4.38 -17.41
C ILE A 178 17.95 -5.45 -18.20
N ILE A 179 17.88 -6.72 -17.79
CA ILE A 179 18.57 -7.82 -18.47
C ILE A 179 18.04 -8.00 -19.89
N PHE A 180 16.73 -7.87 -20.10
CA PHE A 180 16.10 -7.94 -21.41
C PHE A 180 16.65 -6.85 -22.36
N ILE A 181 16.72 -5.60 -21.91
CA ILE A 181 17.25 -4.47 -22.69
C ILE A 181 18.72 -4.72 -23.05
N ILE A 182 19.55 -5.16 -22.10
CA ILE A 182 20.95 -5.51 -22.33
C ILE A 182 21.05 -6.61 -23.39
N GLY A 183 20.21 -7.65 -23.28
CA GLY A 183 20.14 -8.74 -24.25
C GLY A 183 19.82 -8.26 -25.67
N VAL A 184 18.84 -7.35 -25.81
CA VAL A 184 18.48 -6.71 -27.10
C VAL A 184 19.66 -5.93 -27.68
N ILE A 185 20.34 -5.13 -26.86
CA ILE A 185 21.50 -4.33 -27.33
C ILE A 185 22.61 -5.26 -27.85
N ILE A 186 22.98 -6.31 -27.10
CA ILE A 186 24.00 -7.28 -27.52
C ILE A 186 23.58 -7.95 -28.83
N LEU A 187 22.31 -8.31 -28.99
CA LEU A 187 21.78 -8.98 -30.16
C LEU A 187 21.88 -8.07 -31.40
N LEU A 188 21.57 -6.78 -31.26
CA LEU A 188 21.69 -5.78 -32.33
C LEU A 188 23.14 -5.57 -32.75
N VAL A 189 24.07 -5.50 -31.79
CA VAL A 189 25.50 -5.37 -32.08
C VAL A 189 26.04 -6.62 -32.81
N ASP A 190 25.69 -7.80 -32.35
CA ASP A 190 26.09 -9.08 -32.99
C ASP A 190 25.53 -9.19 -34.42
N LEU A 191 24.29 -8.74 -34.65
CA LEU A 191 23.66 -8.72 -35.96
C LEU A 191 24.39 -7.78 -36.91
N LYS A 192 24.72 -6.57 -36.44
CA LYS A 192 25.48 -5.58 -37.20
C LYS A 192 26.86 -6.10 -37.60
N ASN A 193 27.56 -6.71 -36.66
CA ASN A 193 28.90 -7.26 -36.91
C ASN A 193 28.85 -8.43 -37.93
N TYR A 194 27.83 -9.27 -37.84
CA TYR A 194 27.60 -10.36 -38.79
C TYR A 194 27.33 -9.84 -40.21
N GLN A 195 26.51 -8.80 -40.38
CA GLN A 195 26.24 -8.19 -41.68
C GLN A 195 27.48 -7.52 -42.28
N THR A 196 28.29 -6.86 -41.45
CA THR A 196 29.53 -6.20 -41.89
C THR A 196 30.57 -7.21 -42.35
N ALA A 197 30.68 -8.35 -41.66
CA ALA A 197 31.58 -9.45 -42.08
C ALA A 197 31.17 -10.08 -43.42
N LYS A 198 29.85 -10.21 -43.67
CA LYS A 198 29.32 -10.77 -44.95
C LYS A 198 29.50 -9.85 -46.14
N ARG A 199 29.65 -8.52 -45.95
CA ARG A 199 29.87 -7.55 -47.02
C ARG A 199 31.34 -7.42 -47.44
N LYS A 200 32.27 -8.03 -46.73
CA LYS A 200 33.71 -7.99 -47.01
C LYS A 200 34.20 -9.17 -47.86
N PHE A 201 33.29 -10.07 -48.22
CA PHE A 201 33.50 -11.17 -49.19
C PHE A 201 32.54 -11.00 -50.37
#